data_bb1f1c5e437fd7a7b76be3971e9f1014
#
_entry.id   bb1f1c5e437fd7a7b76be3971e9f1014
#
_cell.length_a   1.000
_cell.length_b   1.000
_cell.length_c   1.000
_cell.angle_alpha   90.00
_cell.angle_beta   90.00
_cell.angle_gamma   90.00
#
_symmetry.space_group_name_H-M   'P 1'
#
loop_
_entity.id
_entity.type
_entity.pdbx_description
1 polymer ?
#
loop_
_entity_poly.entity_id
_entity_poly.type
_entity_poly.pdbx_seq_one_letter_code
_entity_poly.pdbx_strand_id
1 'polypeptide(L)'
;MKERQKEPSQQKNPRKWGMILLMAVLIIVMLVPLWNILGYLLEGRKSEKFAQDLQESAIIIEKDNTDSKDTKKEKEEKEEPIPDAIDFDTLHAISKDAVAWLYAPGGGINYVVAQAGDNDYYLHRLLNGAEAKAGTLFMDYQNHSDFSDWNTMI
;
A
#
# COMPACT_ATOMS: atom_id res chain seq x y z
N MET A 1 57.91 43.01 32.65
CA MET A 1 57.84 41.53 32.63
C MET A 1 56.38 41.14 32.59
N LYS A 2 55.86 40.68 31.42
CA LYS A 2 54.50 40.22 31.29
C LYS A 2 54.52 38.71 31.36
N GLU A 3 53.98 38.12 32.40
CA GLU A 3 53.78 36.69 32.53
C GLU A 3 52.67 36.24 31.52
N ARG A 4 52.99 35.34 30.58
CA ARG A 4 52.04 34.66 29.74
C ARG A 4 51.40 33.56 30.55
N GLN A 5 50.15 33.73 30.87
CA GLN A 5 49.31 32.63 31.37
C GLN A 5 49.17 31.56 30.24
N LYS A 6 49.64 30.35 30.51
CA LYS A 6 49.42 29.18 29.67
C LYS A 6 47.98 28.72 29.87
N GLU A 7 47.20 28.79 28.82
CA GLU A 7 45.88 28.12 28.77
C GLU A 7 46.04 26.59 28.99
N PRO A 8 45.15 25.97 29.80
CA PRO A 8 45.21 24.54 30.02
C PRO A 8 44.80 23.81 28.73
N SER A 9 45.70 23.05 28.16
CA SER A 9 45.41 22.15 27.04
C SER A 9 44.34 21.14 27.47
N GLN A 10 43.15 21.21 26.87
CA GLN A 10 42.10 20.21 27.06
C GLN A 10 42.59 18.83 26.57
N GLN A 11 42.98 18.01 27.50
CA GLN A 11 43.40 16.64 27.28
C GLN A 11 42.17 15.84 26.88
N LYS A 12 41.98 15.63 25.56
CA LYS A 12 40.88 14.81 24.97
C LYS A 12 41.03 13.39 25.47
N ASN A 13 40.15 12.94 26.38
CA ASN A 13 40.14 11.61 26.95
C ASN A 13 39.77 10.58 25.89
N PRO A 14 40.67 9.74 25.36
CA PRO A 14 40.44 8.84 24.25
C PRO A 14 39.33 7.79 24.54
N ARG A 15 39.14 7.44 25.81
CA ARG A 15 38.10 6.53 26.28
C ARG A 15 36.68 7.10 26.06
N LYS A 16 36.48 8.39 26.24
CA LYS A 16 35.18 9.05 26.03
C LYS A 16 34.82 9.09 24.55
N TRP A 17 35.78 9.30 23.68
CA TRP A 17 35.59 9.30 22.24
C TRP A 17 35.22 7.91 21.69
N GLY A 18 35.87 6.84 22.22
CA GLY A 18 35.52 5.46 21.87
C GLY A 18 34.09 5.08 22.26
N MET A 19 33.64 5.53 23.46
CA MET A 19 32.25 5.33 23.90
C MET A 19 31.24 6.09 23.04
N ILE A 20 31.53 7.33 22.67
CA ILE A 20 30.68 8.15 21.81
C ILE A 20 30.55 7.51 20.40
N LEU A 21 31.66 7.00 19.88
CA LEU A 21 31.70 6.34 18.57
C LEU A 21 30.89 5.03 18.60
N LEU A 22 31.02 4.24 19.66
CA LEU A 22 30.23 3.02 19.88
C LEU A 22 28.72 3.33 19.95
N MET A 23 28.34 4.36 20.71
CA MET A 23 26.95 4.79 20.82
C MET A 23 26.41 5.30 19.46
N ALA A 24 27.20 6.04 18.69
CA ALA A 24 26.82 6.50 17.37
C ALA A 24 26.56 5.32 16.41
N VAL A 25 27.43 4.30 16.43
CA VAL A 25 27.25 3.08 15.62
C VAL A 25 25.97 2.33 16.02
N LEU A 26 25.69 2.18 17.31
CA LEU A 26 24.47 1.53 17.81
C LEU A 26 23.21 2.30 17.37
N ILE A 27 23.26 3.64 17.42
CA ILE A 27 22.14 4.47 16.95
C ILE A 27 21.91 4.29 15.45
N ILE A 28 22.97 4.27 14.64
CA ILE A 28 22.87 4.05 13.19
C ILE A 28 22.28 2.67 12.90
N VAL A 29 22.76 1.62 13.59
CA VAL A 29 22.24 0.26 13.45
C VAL A 29 20.75 0.15 13.80
N MET A 30 20.25 0.97 14.75
CA MET A 30 18.83 1.06 15.06
C MET A 30 18.03 1.88 14.05
N LEU A 31 18.60 2.98 13.55
CA LEU A 31 17.89 3.89 12.65
C LEU A 31 17.68 3.32 11.24
N VAL A 32 18.62 2.53 10.74
CA VAL A 32 18.52 1.94 9.39
C VAL A 32 17.29 1.03 9.24
N PRO A 33 17.03 0.03 10.13
CA PRO A 33 15.82 -0.77 10.03
C PRO A 33 14.54 0.04 10.27
N LEU A 34 14.58 1.03 11.17
CA LEU A 34 13.44 1.91 11.41
C LEU A 34 13.03 2.69 10.15
N TRP A 35 14.01 3.20 9.41
CA TRP A 35 13.81 3.90 8.15
C TRP A 35 13.19 2.98 7.08
N ASN A 36 13.67 1.74 6.99
CA ASN A 36 13.10 0.74 6.09
C ASN A 36 11.65 0.39 6.43
N ILE A 37 11.34 0.20 7.72
CA ILE A 37 9.97 -0.09 8.19
C ILE A 37 9.05 1.10 7.89
N LEU A 38 9.50 2.32 8.16
CA LEU A 38 8.71 3.52 7.88
C LEU A 38 8.42 3.67 6.37
N GLY A 39 9.42 3.41 5.51
CA GLY A 39 9.24 3.39 4.06
C GLY A 39 8.19 2.37 3.63
N TYR A 40 8.23 1.16 4.19
CA TYR A 40 7.27 0.09 3.90
C TYR A 40 5.83 0.48 4.31
N LEU A 41 5.66 1.07 5.49
CA LEU A 41 4.35 1.52 5.98
C LEU A 41 3.76 2.66 5.14
N LEU A 42 4.60 3.60 4.71
CA LEU A 42 4.14 4.71 3.86
C LEU A 42 3.74 4.24 2.46
N GLU A 43 4.44 3.26 1.91
CA GLU A 43 4.15 2.69 0.61
C GLU A 43 2.86 1.84 0.62
N GLY A 44 2.65 1.07 1.68
CA GLY A 44 1.40 0.32 1.90
C GLY A 44 0.17 1.22 1.89
N ARG A 45 0.24 2.38 2.53
CA ARG A 45 -0.86 3.37 2.54
C ARG A 45 -1.21 3.93 1.17
N LYS A 46 -0.25 4.05 0.25
CA LYS A 46 -0.50 4.51 -1.12
C LYS A 46 -1.29 3.48 -1.92
N SER A 47 -0.91 2.21 -1.79
CA SER A 47 -1.61 1.10 -2.46
C SER A 47 -3.03 0.95 -1.95
N GLU A 48 -3.23 1.05 -0.64
CA GLU A 48 -4.55 0.97 -0.01
C GLU A 48 -5.45 2.13 -0.44
N LYS A 49 -4.94 3.36 -0.45
CA LYS A 49 -5.69 4.51 -0.95
C LYS A 49 -6.07 4.35 -2.42
N PHE A 50 -5.16 3.90 -3.27
CA PHE A 50 -5.46 3.68 -4.67
C PHE A 50 -6.55 2.61 -4.86
N ALA A 51 -6.51 1.52 -4.08
CA ALA A 51 -7.56 0.51 -4.10
C ALA A 51 -8.92 1.07 -3.64
N GLN A 52 -8.93 1.92 -2.61
CA GLN A 52 -10.15 2.61 -2.14
C GLN A 52 -10.68 3.59 -3.19
N ASP A 53 -9.82 4.37 -3.84
CA ASP A 53 -10.21 5.29 -4.91
C ASP A 53 -10.82 4.53 -6.10
N LEU A 54 -10.28 3.35 -6.44
CA LEU A 54 -10.87 2.47 -7.46
C LEU A 54 -12.24 1.95 -7.05
N GLN A 55 -12.40 1.52 -5.80
CA GLN A 55 -13.69 1.05 -5.27
C GLN A 55 -14.74 2.17 -5.34
N GLU A 56 -14.38 3.37 -4.91
CA GLU A 56 -15.29 4.53 -4.91
C GLU A 56 -15.67 4.97 -6.33
N SER A 57 -14.77 4.85 -7.31
CA SER A 57 -15.01 5.29 -8.68
C SER A 57 -15.68 4.25 -9.57
N ALA A 58 -15.42 2.96 -9.36
CA ALA A 58 -15.85 1.88 -10.26
C ALA A 58 -17.04 1.08 -9.72
N ILE A 59 -17.33 1.14 -8.41
CA ILE A 59 -18.49 0.43 -7.83
C ILE A 59 -19.75 1.27 -8.03
N ILE A 60 -20.73 0.72 -8.74
CA ILE A 60 -22.06 1.28 -8.88
C ILE A 60 -22.93 0.69 -7.76
N ILE A 61 -23.42 1.55 -6.88
CA ILE A 61 -24.40 1.20 -5.87
C ILE A 61 -25.67 1.95 -6.26
N GLU A 62 -26.72 1.24 -6.69
CA GLU A 62 -28.04 1.85 -6.84
C GLU A 62 -28.54 2.30 -5.44
N LYS A 63 -28.54 3.60 -5.22
CA LYS A 63 -29.22 4.18 -4.05
C LYS A 63 -30.70 4.00 -4.24
N ASP A 64 -31.24 2.91 -3.74
CA ASP A 64 -32.68 2.80 -3.54
C ASP A 64 -33.12 3.93 -2.58
N ASN A 65 -33.91 4.85 -3.12
CA ASN A 65 -34.47 5.99 -2.39
C ASN A 65 -35.50 5.46 -1.38
N THR A 66 -35.06 4.86 -0.32
CA THR A 66 -35.91 4.61 0.85
C THR A 66 -35.46 5.53 1.96
N ASP A 67 -36.12 6.69 2.04
CA ASP A 67 -36.13 7.53 3.23
C ASP A 67 -36.51 6.68 4.45
N SER A 68 -35.55 6.42 5.30
CA SER A 68 -35.77 5.99 6.65
C SER A 68 -34.73 6.62 7.57
N LYS A 69 -35.15 7.73 8.14
CA LYS A 69 -34.58 8.40 9.29
C LYS A 69 -34.73 7.48 10.49
N ASP A 70 -33.68 7.21 11.20
CA ASP A 70 -33.47 7.32 12.63
C ASP A 70 -32.51 6.27 13.24
N THR A 71 -31.47 6.81 13.85
CA THR A 71 -30.95 6.49 15.17
C THR A 71 -30.33 5.11 15.45
N LYS A 72 -29.07 5.02 15.61
CA LYS A 72 -28.28 4.71 16.81
C LYS A 72 -26.85 4.28 16.45
N LYS A 73 -25.89 4.95 17.05
CA LYS A 73 -24.49 4.53 17.10
C LYS A 73 -24.38 3.22 17.87
N GLU A 74 -24.14 2.14 17.15
CA GLU A 74 -23.51 0.95 17.65
C GLU A 74 -22.35 0.64 16.69
N LYS A 75 -21.21 0.22 17.23
CA LYS A 75 -20.05 -0.21 16.45
C LYS A 75 -20.43 -1.48 15.69
N GLU A 76 -21.08 -1.31 14.55
CA GLU A 76 -21.23 -2.37 13.56
C GLU A 76 -19.96 -2.42 12.74
N GLU A 77 -19.37 -3.60 12.68
CA GLU A 77 -18.48 -4.02 11.62
C GLU A 77 -19.14 -3.56 10.32
N LYS A 78 -18.48 -2.63 9.59
CA LYS A 78 -19.01 -2.12 8.33
C LYS A 78 -19.07 -3.30 7.37
N GLU A 79 -20.22 -3.88 7.19
CA GLU A 79 -20.51 -4.72 6.04
C GLU A 79 -20.32 -3.83 4.81
N GLU A 80 -19.31 -4.14 4.01
CA GLU A 80 -19.10 -3.44 2.75
C GLU A 80 -20.29 -3.73 1.84
N PRO A 81 -20.91 -2.70 1.25
CA PRO A 81 -22.08 -2.91 0.40
C PRO A 81 -21.69 -3.80 -0.79
N ILE A 82 -22.57 -4.76 -1.09
CA ILE A 82 -22.40 -5.62 -2.27
C ILE A 82 -22.51 -4.73 -3.51
N PRO A 83 -21.51 -4.74 -4.42
CA PRO A 83 -21.60 -3.99 -5.66
C PRO A 83 -22.76 -4.49 -6.54
N ASP A 84 -23.67 -3.62 -6.94
CA ASP A 84 -24.73 -3.97 -7.91
C ASP A 84 -24.14 -4.16 -9.30
N ALA A 85 -23.15 -3.34 -9.66
CA ALA A 85 -22.40 -3.45 -10.90
C ALA A 85 -21.01 -2.82 -10.75
N ILE A 86 -20.09 -3.19 -11.65
CA ILE A 86 -18.77 -2.61 -11.79
C ILE A 86 -18.69 -1.86 -13.12
N ASP A 87 -18.27 -0.60 -13.06
CA ASP A 87 -18.05 0.23 -14.24
C ASP A 87 -16.65 -0.07 -14.84
N PHE A 88 -16.63 -1.00 -15.79
CA PHE A 88 -15.40 -1.34 -16.51
C PHE A 88 -14.92 -0.24 -17.45
N ASP A 89 -15.78 0.66 -17.90
CA ASP A 89 -15.36 1.79 -18.74
C ASP A 89 -14.46 2.74 -17.93
N THR A 90 -14.81 3.02 -16.68
CA THR A 90 -13.99 3.76 -15.74
C THR A 90 -12.66 3.04 -15.47
N LEU A 91 -12.66 1.73 -15.25
CA LEU A 91 -11.43 0.96 -15.04
C LEU A 91 -10.55 0.95 -16.29
N HIS A 92 -11.14 0.78 -17.48
CA HIS A 92 -10.41 0.78 -18.75
C HIS A 92 -9.87 2.16 -19.14
N ALA A 93 -10.42 3.25 -18.59
CA ALA A 93 -9.81 4.57 -18.70
C ALA A 93 -8.47 4.67 -17.95
N ILE A 94 -8.27 3.84 -16.91
CA ILE A 94 -7.02 3.76 -16.15
C ILE A 94 -6.06 2.75 -16.78
N SER A 95 -6.54 1.52 -17.03
CA SER A 95 -5.79 0.48 -17.73
C SER A 95 -6.74 -0.51 -18.42
N LYS A 96 -6.45 -0.82 -19.67
CA LYS A 96 -7.17 -1.85 -20.44
C LYS A 96 -6.93 -3.27 -19.92
N ASP A 97 -5.97 -3.42 -19.04
CA ASP A 97 -5.61 -4.69 -18.42
C ASP A 97 -6.59 -5.10 -17.30
N ALA A 98 -7.54 -4.24 -16.92
CA ALA A 98 -8.60 -4.60 -15.99
C ALA A 98 -9.55 -5.62 -16.62
N VAL A 99 -9.55 -6.87 -16.15
CA VAL A 99 -10.31 -7.98 -16.74
C VAL A 99 -11.44 -8.47 -15.85
N ALA A 100 -11.36 -8.23 -14.54
CA ALA A 100 -12.37 -8.68 -13.59
C ALA A 100 -12.37 -7.83 -12.32
N TRP A 101 -13.39 -8.07 -11.50
CA TRP A 101 -13.48 -7.57 -10.13
C TRP A 101 -13.76 -8.73 -9.19
N LEU A 102 -12.90 -8.94 -8.21
CA LEU A 102 -13.07 -9.98 -7.21
C LEU A 102 -13.65 -9.38 -5.93
N TYR A 103 -14.83 -9.86 -5.55
CA TYR A 103 -15.52 -9.46 -4.35
C TYR A 103 -15.90 -10.67 -3.49
N ALA A 104 -15.56 -10.66 -2.20
CA ALA A 104 -15.99 -11.67 -1.25
C ALA A 104 -16.56 -10.99 0.00
N PRO A 105 -17.90 -11.03 0.21
CA PRO A 105 -18.53 -10.39 1.35
C PRO A 105 -18.03 -10.99 2.66
N GLY A 106 -17.70 -10.12 3.62
CA GLY A 106 -17.17 -10.52 4.92
C GLY A 106 -15.72 -11.04 4.90
N GLY A 107 -15.09 -11.15 3.71
CA GLY A 107 -13.71 -11.61 3.55
C GLY A 107 -12.70 -10.48 3.36
N GLY A 108 -13.13 -9.23 3.30
CA GLY A 108 -12.26 -8.08 3.03
C GLY A 108 -11.64 -8.10 1.63
N ILE A 109 -12.19 -8.90 0.69
CA ILE A 109 -11.73 -8.98 -0.69
C ILE A 109 -12.67 -8.14 -1.56
N ASN A 110 -12.15 -7.06 -2.11
CA ASN A 110 -12.88 -6.13 -2.97
C ASN A 110 -11.90 -5.42 -3.89
N TYR A 111 -11.41 -6.13 -4.91
CA TYR A 111 -10.27 -5.68 -5.73
C TYR A 111 -10.50 -5.92 -7.21
N VAL A 112 -9.94 -5.00 -8.02
CA VAL A 112 -9.78 -5.22 -9.45
C VAL A 112 -8.79 -6.35 -9.71
N VAL A 113 -9.06 -7.15 -10.74
CA VAL A 113 -8.14 -8.15 -11.28
C VAL A 113 -7.63 -7.66 -12.62
N ALA A 114 -6.31 -7.58 -12.77
CA ALA A 114 -5.65 -7.21 -13.99
C ALA A 114 -5.11 -8.44 -14.75
N GLN A 115 -4.84 -8.30 -16.05
CA GLN A 115 -4.09 -9.29 -16.82
C GLN A 115 -3.13 -8.59 -17.76
N ALA A 116 -1.82 -8.84 -17.57
CA ALA A 116 -0.76 -8.33 -18.44
C ALA A 116 -0.29 -9.42 -19.43
N GLY A 117 0.73 -9.11 -20.21
CA GLY A 117 1.38 -10.07 -21.10
C GLY A 117 2.32 -11.05 -20.40
N ASP A 118 2.53 -10.91 -19.09
CA ASP A 118 3.34 -11.78 -18.23
C ASP A 118 2.83 -11.73 -16.79
N ASN A 119 3.35 -12.63 -15.94
CA ASN A 119 2.98 -12.71 -14.52
C ASN A 119 3.86 -11.84 -13.59
N ASP A 120 4.80 -11.07 -14.13
CA ASP A 120 5.73 -10.26 -13.33
C ASP A 120 5.28 -8.80 -13.23
N TYR A 121 4.59 -8.29 -14.25
CA TYR A 121 4.26 -6.87 -14.38
C TYR A 121 3.50 -6.32 -13.17
N TYR A 122 2.43 -7.00 -12.75
CA TYR A 122 1.56 -6.55 -11.65
C TYR A 122 2.00 -7.02 -10.26
N LEU A 123 3.06 -7.82 -10.13
CA LEU A 123 3.63 -8.18 -8.82
C LEU A 123 4.06 -6.94 -8.00
N HIS A 124 4.50 -5.89 -8.69
CA HIS A 124 5.02 -4.68 -8.05
C HIS A 124 4.49 -3.39 -8.68
N ARG A 125 3.29 -3.44 -9.27
CA ARG A 125 2.64 -2.26 -9.88
C ARG A 125 1.16 -2.22 -9.56
N LEU A 126 0.67 -1.00 -9.39
CA LEU A 126 -0.77 -0.71 -9.34
C LEU A 126 -1.36 -0.79 -10.75
N LEU A 127 -2.70 -0.84 -10.85
CA LEU A 127 -3.41 -0.88 -12.13
C LEU A 127 -3.01 0.27 -13.07
N ASN A 128 -2.71 1.45 -12.55
CA ASN A 128 -2.24 2.60 -13.33
C ASN A 128 -0.76 2.54 -13.73
N GLY A 129 -0.07 1.43 -13.49
CA GLY A 129 1.34 1.22 -13.79
C GLY A 129 2.32 1.81 -12.78
N ALA A 130 1.87 2.51 -11.74
CA ALA A 130 2.75 3.06 -10.71
C ALA A 130 3.39 1.94 -9.89
N GLU A 131 4.67 2.10 -9.54
CA GLU A 131 5.39 1.14 -8.70
C GLU A 131 4.80 1.08 -7.29
N ALA A 132 4.53 -0.14 -6.82
CA ALA A 132 4.02 -0.42 -5.48
C ALA A 132 4.38 -1.84 -5.06
N LYS A 133 4.91 -2.01 -3.86
CA LYS A 133 5.32 -3.34 -3.34
C LYS A 133 4.15 -4.32 -3.17
N ALA A 134 2.96 -3.79 -2.95
CA ALA A 134 1.76 -4.62 -2.80
C ALA A 134 1.29 -5.20 -4.14
N GLY A 135 1.63 -4.55 -5.26
CA GLY A 135 1.15 -4.94 -6.58
C GLY A 135 -0.36 -4.76 -6.78
N THR A 136 -0.86 -5.39 -7.81
CA THR A 136 -2.30 -5.51 -8.12
C THR A 136 -2.62 -6.99 -8.23
N LEU A 137 -3.81 -7.39 -7.81
CA LEU A 137 -4.29 -8.75 -8.05
C LEU A 137 -4.37 -8.99 -9.56
N PHE A 138 -3.81 -10.09 -10.04
CA PHE A 138 -3.75 -10.34 -11.47
C PHE A 138 -4.05 -11.80 -11.81
N MET A 139 -4.58 -11.98 -13.00
CA MET A 139 -4.85 -13.29 -13.59
C MET A 139 -3.63 -13.76 -14.39
N ASP A 140 -3.34 -15.05 -14.36
CA ASP A 140 -2.27 -15.67 -15.16
C ASP A 140 -2.41 -15.27 -16.64
N TYR A 141 -1.30 -14.80 -17.24
CA TYR A 141 -1.29 -14.35 -18.63
C TYR A 141 -1.65 -15.45 -19.65
N GLN A 142 -1.55 -16.72 -19.27
CA GLN A 142 -1.89 -17.86 -20.12
C GLN A 142 -3.41 -18.15 -20.15
N ASN A 143 -4.16 -17.62 -19.17
CA ASN A 143 -5.60 -17.77 -19.15
C ASN A 143 -6.29 -16.83 -20.15
N HIS A 144 -7.46 -17.22 -20.63
CA HIS A 144 -8.31 -16.35 -21.42
C HIS A 144 -9.01 -15.33 -20.51
N SER A 145 -8.99 -14.07 -20.92
CA SER A 145 -9.59 -12.95 -20.15
C SER A 145 -11.13 -13.05 -20.03
N ASP A 146 -11.77 -13.92 -20.83
CA ASP A 146 -13.21 -14.19 -20.78
C ASP A 146 -13.59 -15.32 -19.82
N PHE A 147 -12.63 -15.84 -19.07
CA PHE A 147 -12.81 -16.93 -18.10
C PHE A 147 -13.33 -18.24 -18.71
N SER A 148 -13.09 -18.47 -20.00
CA SER A 148 -13.51 -19.69 -20.70
C SER A 148 -12.65 -20.92 -20.39
N ASP A 149 -11.53 -20.74 -19.70
CA ASP A 149 -10.65 -21.83 -19.28
C ASP A 149 -11.29 -22.70 -18.18
N TRP A 150 -10.94 -23.99 -18.17
CA TRP A 150 -11.37 -24.92 -17.12
C TRP A 150 -10.75 -24.60 -15.76
N ASN A 151 -9.63 -23.91 -15.74
CA ASN A 151 -8.87 -23.59 -14.52
C ASN A 151 -8.26 -22.19 -14.67
N THR A 152 -8.97 -21.18 -14.18
CA THR A 152 -8.49 -19.80 -14.14
C THR A 152 -7.74 -19.55 -12.84
N MET A 153 -6.50 -19.07 -12.93
CA MET A 153 -5.65 -18.71 -11.78
C MET A 153 -5.59 -17.18 -11.63
N ILE A 154 -5.85 -16.72 -10.41
CA ILE A 154 -5.77 -15.31 -9.98
C ILE A 154 -4.79 -15.17 -8.84
#